data_d69241afef87bfacebb5030947132678
#
_entry.id   d69241afef87bfacebb5030947132678
#
_cell.length_a   1.000
_cell.length_b   1.000
_cell.length_c   1.000
_cell.angle_alpha   90.00
_cell.angle_beta   90.00
_cell.angle_gamma   90.00
#
_symmetry.space_group_name_H-M   'P 1'
#
loop_
_entity.id
_entity.type
_entity.pdbx_description
1 polymer ?
#
loop_
_entity_poly.entity_id
_entity_poly.type
_entity_poly.pdbx_seq_one_letter_code
_entity_poly.pdbx_strand_id
1 'polypeptide(L)'
;GLSERTEGDSAYVIPFDLLHLAPPQSAPDFIKNSPLSNGTPGGWIDVDINTLQLNKYPNVFAVGDAAALPTAKTGAAIRKQAPVVAGNVVAMLNSNKITDAQYEGYSSCPLVTGYGKMVLAEFKYNNVRDSDPFLSKFVDTTKENYSMWILKKFGLPYMYWNRMMKGKM
;
A
#
# COMPACT_ATOMS: atom_id res chain seq x y z
N GLY A 1 -27.06 11.47 13.06
CA GLY A 1 -26.28 10.53 13.89
C GLY A 1 -25.31 11.24 14.82
N LEU A 2 -24.73 10.52 15.75
CA LEU A 2 -23.72 11.01 16.69
C LEU A 2 -22.55 10.01 16.68
N SER A 3 -21.32 10.53 16.68
CA SER A 3 -20.13 9.72 16.94
C SER A 3 -19.38 10.28 18.17
N GLU A 4 -18.84 9.38 18.97
CA GLU A 4 -17.97 9.73 20.08
C GLU A 4 -16.52 9.51 19.68
N ARG A 5 -15.67 10.48 19.99
CA ARG A 5 -14.22 10.37 19.89
C ARG A 5 -13.62 10.70 21.25
N THR A 6 -12.74 9.85 21.71
CA THR A 6 -11.97 10.11 22.92
C THR A 6 -10.55 10.52 22.55
N GLU A 7 -10.06 11.59 23.17
CA GLU A 7 -8.67 12.03 23.06
C GLU A 7 -8.18 12.31 24.49
N GLY A 8 -7.35 11.44 25.01
CA GLY A 8 -7.05 11.38 26.43
C GLY A 8 -8.31 11.03 27.25
N ASP A 9 -8.59 11.79 28.31
CA ASP A 9 -9.76 11.62 29.19
C ASP A 9 -11.00 12.39 28.71
N SER A 10 -10.96 13.03 27.55
CA SER A 10 -12.05 13.84 27.02
C SER A 10 -12.82 13.11 25.91
N ALA A 11 -14.13 13.06 26.06
CA ALA A 11 -15.03 12.53 25.03
C ALA A 11 -15.65 13.68 24.23
N TYR A 12 -15.64 13.58 22.91
CA TYR A 12 -16.26 14.55 22.01
C TYR A 12 -17.44 13.90 21.31
N VAL A 13 -18.57 14.58 21.29
CA VAL A 13 -19.76 14.17 20.52
C VAL A 13 -19.84 15.06 19.28
N ILE A 14 -19.70 14.44 18.11
CA ILE A 14 -19.75 15.13 16.83
C ILE A 14 -21.04 14.74 16.11
N PRO A 15 -21.98 15.68 15.90
CA PRO A 15 -23.17 15.41 15.08
C PRO A 15 -22.78 15.24 13.60
N PHE A 16 -23.44 14.35 12.89
CA PHE A 16 -23.22 14.12 11.47
C PHE A 16 -24.52 13.73 10.76
N ASP A 17 -24.64 14.11 9.49
CA ASP A 17 -25.72 13.66 8.60
C ASP A 17 -25.34 12.40 7.84
N LEU A 18 -24.07 12.28 7.44
CA LEU A 18 -23.48 11.12 6.80
C LEU A 18 -22.15 10.77 7.47
N LEU A 19 -22.00 9.52 7.93
CA LEU A 19 -20.75 9.01 8.51
C LEU A 19 -20.06 8.03 7.54
N HIS A 20 -18.83 8.38 7.11
CA HIS A 20 -17.92 7.44 6.49
C HIS A 20 -16.96 6.88 7.55
N LEU A 21 -17.28 5.70 8.06
CA LEU A 21 -16.47 5.02 9.07
C LEU A 21 -15.48 4.05 8.41
N ALA A 22 -14.18 4.31 8.59
CA ALA A 22 -13.10 3.40 8.21
C ALA A 22 -12.54 2.75 9.48
N PRO A 23 -12.94 1.51 9.82
CA PRO A 23 -12.46 0.84 11.02
C PRO A 23 -10.97 0.48 10.88
N PRO A 24 -10.25 0.29 12.00
CA PRO A 24 -8.89 -0.22 11.99
C PRO A 24 -8.82 -1.57 11.26
N GLN A 25 -7.79 -1.71 10.42
CA GLN A 25 -7.53 -2.95 9.69
C GLN A 25 -6.65 -3.90 10.50
N SER A 26 -6.77 -5.18 10.20
CA SER A 26 -5.91 -6.22 10.75
C SER A 26 -5.66 -7.29 9.71
N ALA A 27 -4.67 -8.15 9.91
CA ALA A 27 -4.48 -9.33 9.09
C ALA A 27 -5.70 -10.26 9.21
N PRO A 28 -6.01 -11.07 8.19
CA PRO A 28 -7.03 -12.11 8.27
C PRO A 28 -6.79 -13.07 9.43
N ASP A 29 -7.86 -13.63 10.00
CA ASP A 29 -7.77 -14.47 11.19
C ASP A 29 -6.87 -15.71 10.99
N PHE A 30 -6.85 -16.29 9.80
CA PHE A 30 -5.96 -17.42 9.50
C PHE A 30 -4.47 -17.05 9.57
N ILE A 31 -4.10 -15.79 9.33
CA ILE A 31 -2.74 -15.28 9.53
C ILE A 31 -2.50 -14.99 11.02
N LYS A 32 -3.43 -14.27 11.67
CA LYS A 32 -3.33 -13.93 13.10
C LYS A 32 -3.13 -15.16 13.98
N ASN A 33 -3.84 -16.23 13.68
CA ASN A 33 -3.83 -17.48 14.44
C ASN A 33 -2.74 -18.47 13.97
N SER A 34 -1.83 -18.03 13.10
CA SER A 34 -0.75 -18.84 12.56
C SER A 34 0.62 -18.46 13.16
N PRO A 35 1.65 -19.33 13.03
CA PRO A 35 3.02 -19.01 13.39
C PRO A 35 3.65 -17.85 12.57
N LEU A 36 2.97 -17.39 11.51
CA LEU A 36 3.42 -16.29 10.65
C LEU A 36 3.10 -14.91 11.23
N SER A 37 2.17 -14.84 12.17
CA SER A 37 1.79 -13.58 12.84
C SER A 37 2.95 -13.01 13.64
N ASN A 38 3.08 -11.68 13.63
CA ASN A 38 4.02 -10.94 14.48
C ASN A 38 3.57 -10.81 15.93
N GLY A 39 2.43 -11.40 16.33
CA GLY A 39 1.89 -11.38 17.69
C GLY A 39 1.28 -10.04 18.12
N THR A 40 1.25 -9.02 17.29
CA THR A 40 0.56 -7.76 17.60
C THR A 40 -0.97 -7.90 17.43
N PRO A 41 -1.78 -6.97 17.96
CA PRO A 41 -3.23 -6.99 17.71
C PRO A 41 -3.63 -6.96 16.24
N GLY A 42 -2.80 -6.35 15.37
CA GLY A 42 -2.96 -6.38 13.91
C GLY A 42 -2.65 -7.74 13.29
N GLY A 43 -1.78 -8.53 13.89
CA GLY A 43 -1.43 -9.89 13.47
C GLY A 43 -0.76 -9.98 12.10
N TRP A 44 -0.06 -8.93 11.67
CA TRP A 44 0.63 -8.86 10.38
C TRP A 44 1.81 -9.83 10.29
N ILE A 45 2.27 -10.13 9.08
CA ILE A 45 3.47 -10.93 8.84
C ILE A 45 4.70 -10.01 8.91
N ASP A 46 5.62 -10.30 9.84
CA ASP A 46 6.85 -9.53 10.03
C ASP A 46 7.89 -9.89 8.98
N VAL A 47 8.10 -8.99 8.03
CA VAL A 47 9.03 -9.15 6.92
C VAL A 47 10.14 -8.11 6.94
N ASP A 48 11.28 -8.43 6.36
CA ASP A 48 12.28 -7.43 6.00
C ASP A 48 11.66 -6.43 5.03
N ILE A 49 11.82 -5.14 5.31
CA ILE A 49 11.11 -4.07 4.60
C ILE A 49 11.55 -3.89 3.15
N ASN A 50 12.71 -4.39 2.78
CA ASN A 50 13.26 -4.26 1.43
C ASN A 50 13.07 -5.55 0.62
N THR A 51 13.37 -6.69 1.18
CA THR A 51 13.30 -7.99 0.49
C THR A 51 11.94 -8.65 0.55
N LEU A 52 11.08 -8.22 1.49
CA LEU A 52 9.75 -8.76 1.76
C LEU A 52 9.76 -10.23 2.21
N GLN A 53 10.91 -10.73 2.63
CA GLN A 53 11.14 -12.04 3.18
C GLN A 53 10.78 -12.04 4.67
N LEU A 54 10.10 -13.09 5.14
CA LEU A 54 9.76 -13.23 6.56
C LEU A 54 11.03 -13.41 7.40
N ASN A 55 11.20 -12.58 8.41
CA ASN A 55 12.40 -12.62 9.28
C ASN A 55 12.57 -13.98 10.00
N LYS A 56 11.45 -14.61 10.37
CA LYS A 56 11.45 -15.88 11.10
C LYS A 56 11.61 -17.13 10.20
N TYR A 57 11.05 -17.07 8.98
CA TYR A 57 11.05 -18.21 8.05
C TYR A 57 11.53 -17.76 6.66
N PRO A 58 12.81 -17.98 6.31
CA PRO A 58 13.40 -17.44 5.08
C PRO A 58 12.78 -17.96 3.77
N ASN A 59 12.01 -19.02 3.82
CA ASN A 59 11.25 -19.56 2.68
C ASN A 59 9.84 -18.97 2.53
N VAL A 60 9.48 -17.99 3.35
CA VAL A 60 8.18 -17.32 3.33
C VAL A 60 8.35 -15.84 2.97
N PHE A 61 7.46 -15.32 2.15
CA PHE A 61 7.39 -13.93 1.75
C PHE A 61 5.98 -13.40 1.96
N ALA A 62 5.84 -12.09 2.21
CA ALA A 62 4.53 -11.46 2.27
C ALA A 62 4.51 -10.12 1.55
N VAL A 63 3.37 -9.80 0.94
CA VAL A 63 3.10 -8.54 0.22
C VAL A 63 1.74 -7.97 0.59
N GLY A 64 1.55 -6.71 0.26
CA GLY A 64 0.26 -6.02 0.40
C GLY A 64 -0.18 -5.92 1.85
N ASP A 65 -1.48 -6.12 2.06
CA ASP A 65 -2.11 -5.89 3.35
C ASP A 65 -1.68 -6.87 4.43
N ALA A 66 -1.20 -8.05 4.06
CA ALA A 66 -0.71 -9.04 5.02
C ALA A 66 0.65 -8.68 5.64
N ALA A 67 1.49 -7.94 4.94
CA ALA A 67 2.84 -7.61 5.37
C ALA A 67 2.87 -6.45 6.40
N ALA A 68 3.68 -6.59 7.43
CA ALA A 68 3.95 -5.55 8.44
C ALA A 68 4.95 -4.53 7.90
N LEU A 69 4.52 -3.67 6.96
CA LEU A 69 5.37 -2.68 6.34
C LEU A 69 5.02 -1.26 6.83
N PRO A 70 6.02 -0.38 7.07
CA PRO A 70 5.80 1.01 7.49
C PRO A 70 5.43 1.90 6.27
N THR A 71 4.42 1.49 5.52
CA THR A 71 3.91 2.22 4.35
C THR A 71 2.42 1.98 4.19
N ALA A 72 1.75 2.82 3.39
CA ALA A 72 0.33 2.66 3.14
C ALA A 72 0.03 1.37 2.35
N LYS A 73 -0.99 0.64 2.80
CA LYS A 73 -1.46 -0.61 2.17
C LYS A 73 -2.32 -0.30 0.95
N THR A 74 -1.66 -0.09 -0.20
CA THR A 74 -2.30 0.32 -1.46
C THR A 74 -2.01 -0.65 -2.61
N GLY A 75 -2.89 -0.71 -3.59
CA GLY A 75 -2.65 -1.47 -4.82
C GLY A 75 -1.42 -1.00 -5.61
N ALA A 76 -1.08 0.28 -5.51
CA ALA A 76 0.14 0.83 -6.08
C ALA A 76 1.41 0.30 -5.39
N ALA A 77 1.36 0.10 -4.07
CA ALA A 77 2.44 -0.53 -3.32
C ALA A 77 2.67 -1.97 -3.79
N ILE A 78 1.59 -2.77 -3.89
CA ILE A 78 1.66 -4.16 -4.34
C ILE A 78 2.31 -4.26 -5.73
N ARG A 79 2.02 -3.33 -6.64
CA ARG A 79 2.65 -3.29 -7.97
C ARG A 79 4.18 -3.25 -7.92
N LYS A 80 4.76 -2.61 -6.91
CA LYS A 80 6.21 -2.55 -6.69
C LYS A 80 6.73 -3.70 -5.83
N GLN A 81 5.91 -4.23 -4.93
CA GLN A 81 6.28 -5.35 -4.06
C GLN A 81 6.30 -6.69 -4.81
N ALA A 82 5.30 -6.95 -5.65
CA ALA A 82 5.13 -8.24 -6.31
C ALA A 82 6.34 -8.66 -7.18
N PRO A 83 6.95 -7.78 -8.00
CA PRO A 83 8.15 -8.15 -8.74
C PRO A 83 9.35 -8.53 -7.86
N VAL A 84 9.54 -7.84 -6.72
CA VAL A 84 10.60 -8.15 -5.76
C VAL A 84 10.41 -9.54 -5.19
N VAL A 85 9.20 -9.84 -4.70
CA VAL A 85 8.90 -11.17 -4.15
C VAL A 85 8.97 -12.26 -5.21
N ALA A 86 8.42 -12.04 -6.40
CA ALA A 86 8.48 -13.01 -7.49
C ALA A 86 9.92 -13.35 -7.87
N GLY A 87 10.78 -12.33 -8.01
CA GLY A 87 12.21 -12.51 -8.27
C GLY A 87 12.90 -13.29 -7.14
N ASN A 88 12.64 -12.93 -5.89
CA ASN A 88 13.22 -13.59 -4.72
C ASN A 88 12.76 -15.05 -4.59
N VAL A 89 11.49 -15.35 -4.84
CA VAL A 89 10.98 -16.73 -4.82
C VAL A 89 11.66 -17.58 -5.90
N VAL A 90 11.74 -17.08 -7.14
CA VAL A 90 12.41 -17.80 -8.24
C VAL A 90 13.89 -18.03 -7.94
N ALA A 91 14.59 -17.03 -7.43
CA ALA A 91 16.01 -17.13 -7.07
C ALA A 91 16.22 -18.14 -5.92
N MET A 92 15.35 -18.11 -4.91
CA MET A 92 15.38 -19.04 -3.80
C MET A 92 15.19 -20.49 -4.27
N LEU A 93 14.25 -20.74 -5.18
CA LEU A 93 14.01 -22.08 -5.75
C LEU A 93 15.20 -22.59 -6.56
N ASN A 94 15.89 -21.70 -7.29
CA ASN A 94 16.98 -22.10 -8.17
C ASN A 94 18.34 -22.18 -7.48
N SER A 95 18.60 -21.35 -6.48
CA SER A 95 19.94 -21.18 -5.89
C SER A 95 19.98 -21.10 -4.38
N ASN A 96 18.83 -21.18 -3.71
CA ASN A 96 18.67 -20.98 -2.27
C ASN A 96 19.18 -19.60 -1.80
N LYS A 97 19.11 -18.59 -2.67
CA LYS A 97 19.50 -17.21 -2.39
C LYS A 97 18.41 -16.27 -2.91
N ILE A 98 18.31 -15.08 -2.33
CA ILE A 98 17.45 -14.02 -2.85
C ILE A 98 18.22 -13.13 -3.82
N THR A 99 17.50 -12.31 -4.58
CA THR A 99 18.07 -11.31 -5.52
C THR A 99 18.48 -10.04 -4.78
N ASP A 100 19.15 -9.12 -5.48
CA ASP A 100 19.44 -7.76 -4.99
C ASP A 100 18.26 -6.79 -5.17
N ALA A 101 17.13 -7.28 -5.69
CA ALA A 101 15.93 -6.46 -5.88
C ALA A 101 15.33 -6.05 -4.54
N GLN A 102 15.03 -4.75 -4.41
CA GLN A 102 14.54 -4.17 -3.17
C GLN A 102 13.25 -3.36 -3.40
N TYR A 103 12.38 -3.40 -2.41
CA TYR A 103 11.25 -2.50 -2.29
C TYR A 103 11.62 -1.32 -1.40
N GLU A 104 11.36 -0.10 -1.85
CA GLU A 104 11.75 1.14 -1.16
C GLU A 104 10.58 1.83 -0.45
N GLY A 105 9.47 1.12 -0.23
CA GLY A 105 8.32 1.65 0.49
C GLY A 105 7.35 2.46 -0.38
N TYR A 106 7.48 2.42 -1.71
CA TYR A 106 6.59 3.15 -2.61
C TYR A 106 5.12 2.85 -2.32
N SER A 107 4.35 3.90 -2.14
CA SER A 107 2.90 3.86 -2.08
C SER A 107 2.31 5.06 -2.80
N SER A 108 1.10 4.91 -3.32
CA SER A 108 0.41 6.00 -4.00
C SER A 108 -1.07 5.99 -3.64
N CYS A 109 -1.58 7.17 -3.40
CA CYS A 109 -3.00 7.40 -3.13
C CYS A 109 -3.53 8.51 -4.05
N PRO A 110 -4.29 8.15 -5.10
CA PRO A 110 -4.96 9.13 -5.95
C PRO A 110 -6.19 9.70 -5.24
N LEU A 111 -6.05 10.87 -4.63
CA LEU A 111 -7.05 11.55 -3.81
C LEU A 111 -7.98 12.39 -4.68
N VAL A 112 -9.23 11.99 -4.81
CA VAL A 112 -10.27 12.80 -5.46
C VAL A 112 -10.74 13.85 -4.48
N THR A 113 -10.58 15.12 -4.84
CA THR A 113 -10.94 16.29 -4.03
C THR A 113 -12.23 16.95 -4.50
N GLY A 114 -12.73 16.56 -5.68
CA GLY A 114 -13.98 17.02 -6.27
C GLY A 114 -14.19 16.44 -7.65
N TYR A 115 -15.34 16.71 -8.25
CA TYR A 115 -15.59 16.28 -9.63
C TYR A 115 -14.58 16.91 -10.60
N GLY A 116 -13.89 16.09 -11.36
CA GLY A 116 -12.83 16.56 -12.27
C GLY A 116 -11.54 17.00 -11.58
N LYS A 117 -11.36 16.72 -10.29
CA LYS A 117 -10.19 17.16 -9.51
C LYS A 117 -9.56 16.00 -8.75
N MET A 118 -8.25 15.87 -8.84
CA MET A 118 -7.48 14.86 -8.13
C MET A 118 -6.07 15.35 -7.82
N VAL A 119 -5.57 14.97 -6.65
CA VAL A 119 -4.17 15.07 -6.26
C VAL A 119 -3.58 13.66 -6.26
N LEU A 120 -2.39 13.48 -6.84
CA LEU A 120 -1.67 12.21 -6.80
C LEU A 120 -0.61 12.27 -5.69
N ALA A 121 -0.92 11.65 -4.55
CA ALA A 121 0.01 11.55 -3.44
C ALA A 121 0.87 10.29 -3.58
N GLU A 122 2.18 10.45 -3.69
CA GLU A 122 3.16 9.38 -3.86
C GLU A 122 4.28 9.51 -2.84
N PHE A 123 4.62 8.42 -2.17
CA PHE A 123 5.58 8.39 -1.06
C PHE A 123 6.44 7.14 -1.11
N LYS A 124 7.63 7.24 -0.49
CA LYS A 124 8.51 6.15 -0.05
C LYS A 124 8.42 5.96 1.46
N TYR A 125 9.28 5.08 1.99
CA TYR A 125 9.48 4.95 3.43
C TYR A 125 9.78 6.31 4.08
N ASN A 126 9.43 6.43 5.37
CA ASN A 126 9.54 7.66 6.15
C ASN A 126 8.70 8.83 5.61
N ASN A 127 7.63 8.53 4.84
CA ASN A 127 6.76 9.53 4.20
C ASN A 127 7.51 10.51 3.29
N VAL A 128 8.67 10.12 2.78
CA VAL A 128 9.39 10.92 1.78
C VAL A 128 8.61 10.92 0.49
N ARG A 129 8.33 12.11 -0.03
CA ARG A 129 7.62 12.27 -1.31
C ARG A 129 8.41 11.65 -2.46
N ASP A 130 7.73 10.89 -3.29
CA ASP A 130 8.30 10.16 -4.43
C ASP A 130 7.40 10.28 -5.67
N SER A 131 7.18 11.52 -6.11
CA SER A 131 6.34 11.78 -7.30
C SER A 131 6.95 11.16 -8.55
N ASP A 132 6.08 10.54 -9.38
CA ASP A 132 6.51 9.93 -10.65
C ASP A 132 7.29 10.93 -11.52
N PRO A 133 8.55 10.62 -11.89
CA PRO A 133 9.41 11.56 -12.62
C PRO A 133 8.90 11.91 -14.01
N PHE A 134 8.14 11.01 -14.66
CA PHE A 134 7.57 11.24 -15.97
C PHE A 134 6.36 12.18 -15.88
N LEU A 135 5.42 11.89 -14.99
CA LEU A 135 4.23 12.71 -14.79
C LEU A 135 4.60 14.12 -14.31
N SER A 136 5.58 14.24 -13.41
CA SER A 136 6.04 15.51 -12.85
C SER A 136 6.66 16.47 -13.88
N LYS A 137 7.04 15.98 -15.06
CA LYS A 137 7.49 16.84 -16.17
C LYS A 137 6.36 17.64 -16.81
N PHE A 138 5.14 17.14 -16.73
CA PHE A 138 3.98 17.72 -17.42
C PHE A 138 2.98 18.35 -16.45
N VAL A 139 2.91 17.86 -15.22
CA VAL A 139 1.89 18.24 -14.26
C VAL A 139 2.48 18.26 -12.85
N ASP A 140 2.14 19.29 -12.08
CA ASP A 140 2.38 19.29 -10.64
C ASP A 140 1.39 18.33 -9.95
N THR A 141 1.82 17.10 -9.70
CA THR A 141 0.99 16.04 -9.11
C THR A 141 0.56 16.33 -7.67
N THR A 142 1.14 17.36 -7.03
CA THR A 142 0.79 17.80 -5.66
C THR A 142 -0.39 18.74 -5.60
N LYS A 143 -0.84 19.22 -6.74
CA LYS A 143 -2.00 20.12 -6.86
C LYS A 143 -3.18 19.41 -7.49
N GLU A 144 -4.36 19.94 -7.23
CA GLU A 144 -5.58 19.49 -7.90
C GLU A 144 -5.46 19.64 -9.42
N ASN A 145 -5.74 18.56 -10.14
CA ASN A 145 -5.55 18.54 -11.58
C ASN A 145 -6.60 17.69 -12.29
N TYR A 146 -7.14 18.21 -13.38
CA TYR A 146 -8.12 17.49 -14.20
C TYR A 146 -7.51 16.30 -14.95
N SER A 147 -6.29 16.45 -15.47
CA SER A 147 -5.61 15.36 -16.18
C SER A 147 -5.35 14.15 -15.27
N MET A 148 -5.04 14.38 -13.99
CA MET A 148 -4.88 13.31 -13.01
C MET A 148 -6.23 12.64 -12.68
N TRP A 149 -7.33 13.41 -12.68
CA TRP A 149 -8.66 12.82 -12.53
C TRP A 149 -9.02 11.91 -13.72
N ILE A 150 -8.70 12.32 -14.95
CA ILE A 150 -8.84 11.49 -16.16
C ILE A 150 -7.97 10.23 -16.05
N LEU A 151 -6.71 10.38 -15.60
CA LEU A 151 -5.83 9.24 -15.34
C LEU A 151 -6.48 8.24 -14.37
N LYS A 152 -7.05 8.73 -13.24
CA LYS A 152 -7.75 7.85 -12.29
C LYS A 152 -8.97 7.18 -12.90
N LYS A 153 -9.79 7.93 -13.64
CA LYS A 153 -11.06 7.42 -14.18
C LYS A 153 -10.87 6.37 -15.26
N PHE A 154 -9.86 6.52 -16.11
CA PHE A 154 -9.66 5.67 -17.30
C PHE A 154 -8.30 4.96 -17.33
N GLY A 155 -7.21 5.68 -17.04
CA GLY A 155 -5.86 5.15 -17.15
C GLY A 155 -5.54 4.08 -16.10
N LEU A 156 -5.85 4.33 -14.83
CA LEU A 156 -5.57 3.37 -13.75
C LEU A 156 -6.39 2.08 -13.91
N PRO A 157 -7.70 2.09 -14.22
CA PRO A 157 -8.44 0.86 -14.51
C PRO A 157 -7.88 0.10 -15.72
N TYR A 158 -7.51 0.80 -16.79
CA TYR A 158 -6.87 0.16 -17.94
C TYR A 158 -5.55 -0.53 -17.56
N MET A 159 -4.67 0.17 -16.81
CA MET A 159 -3.41 -0.39 -16.33
C MET A 159 -3.64 -1.60 -15.41
N TYR A 160 -4.60 -1.52 -14.50
CA TYR A 160 -4.94 -2.61 -13.60
C TYR A 160 -5.30 -3.87 -14.38
N TRP A 161 -6.31 -3.80 -15.25
CA TRP A 161 -6.82 -4.98 -15.97
C TRP A 161 -5.90 -5.49 -17.07
N ASN A 162 -5.20 -4.59 -17.78
CA ASN A 162 -4.44 -4.98 -18.96
C ASN A 162 -2.94 -5.14 -18.74
N ARG A 163 -2.42 -4.67 -17.61
CA ARG A 163 -0.98 -4.75 -17.30
C ARG A 163 -0.72 -5.45 -15.97
N MET A 164 -1.21 -4.92 -14.85
CA MET A 164 -0.94 -5.46 -13.51
C MET A 164 -1.45 -6.90 -13.37
N MET A 165 -2.73 -7.15 -13.66
CA MET A 165 -3.33 -8.49 -13.55
C MET A 165 -2.77 -9.50 -14.54
N LYS A 166 -1.95 -9.06 -15.50
CA LYS A 166 -1.26 -9.92 -16.48
C LYS A 166 0.24 -10.04 -16.23
N GLY A 167 0.75 -9.54 -15.11
CA GLY A 167 2.17 -9.55 -14.78
C GLY A 167 3.05 -8.76 -15.74
N LYS A 168 2.51 -7.71 -16.40
CA LYS A 168 3.20 -6.91 -17.41
C LYS A 168 3.65 -5.52 -16.89
N MET A 169 3.72 -5.35 -15.60
CA MET A 169 4.15 -4.10 -14.93
C MET A 169 5.04 -4.41 -13.76
#